data_d683d3ebaaf31a31825e64484a63244e
#
_entry.id   d683d3ebaaf31a31825e64484a63244e
#
_cell.length_a   1.000
_cell.length_b   1.000
_cell.length_c   1.000
_cell.angle_alpha   90.00
_cell.angle_beta   90.00
_cell.angle_gamma   90.00
#
_symmetry.space_group_name_H-M   'P 1'
#
loop_
_entity.id
_entity.type
_entity.pdbx_description
1 polymer ?
#
loop_
_entity_poly.entity_id
_entity_poly.type
_entity_poly.pdbx_seq_one_letter_code
_entity_poly.pdbx_strand_id
1 'polypeptide(L)'
;QGAAGIGKTILARKIMLDWASGQLYKDRFDYLFYIHCREVSLMTRRSLRDLIVSCCPDPNPPISKIVSKPSKILFLMDGFDELQGAFDEHTGELCTDWQKADRGDILLSSLIRKRLLPEASLLITTRPVALEKLQHLLDHPRHVEILGFSEARRKEYFFKYFSDGHQAKEAFRLIQENEILFTMCFIPLVCWIVCTGLKQQMESGKSLAQTSKTTTAVYTFFLSSLLQTRGGTQEHHFPANLRGLCSLAADGIWNQKILFEEYDLRNHGLQKADVSAFLRMNLFQKEVDCEKFYSFIHLTFQEFFAAMYYLLEEEEERETRNMSLSCLKLPNRDVTVLLENYGKFEKGYLIFVVRFLFGLVNQERTSYLEKKLSCKISQQIRQELLKWIEAKAKAKKLQTQPSQLELFYCLYE
;
A
#
# COMPACT_ATOMS: atom_id res chain seq x y z
N GLN A 1 -5.41 15.13 1.64
CA GLN A 1 -4.13 14.48 1.47
C GLN A 1 -3.63 13.86 2.77
N GLY A 2 -2.66 12.94 2.69
CA GLY A 2 -1.99 12.40 3.88
C GLY A 2 -1.04 11.27 3.56
N ALA A 3 -0.14 10.96 4.50
CA ALA A 3 0.86 9.91 4.38
C ALA A 3 0.23 8.52 4.15
N ALA A 4 1.06 7.56 3.74
CA ALA A 4 0.65 6.16 3.66
C ALA A 4 0.22 5.65 5.05
N GLY A 5 -0.87 4.87 5.11
CA GLY A 5 -1.37 4.32 6.37
C GLY A 5 -2.04 5.30 7.34
N ILE A 6 -2.18 6.58 6.95
CA ILE A 6 -2.75 7.64 7.81
C ILE A 6 -4.29 7.56 7.95
N GLY A 7 -4.96 6.73 7.14
CA GLY A 7 -6.39 6.50 7.24
C GLY A 7 -7.25 7.18 6.17
N LYS A 8 -6.69 7.61 5.03
CA LYS A 8 -7.45 8.26 3.92
C LYS A 8 -8.63 7.42 3.46
N THR A 9 -8.41 6.16 3.12
CA THR A 9 -9.46 5.21 2.69
C THR A 9 -10.51 4.98 3.77
N ILE A 10 -10.09 4.87 5.03
CA ILE A 10 -11.04 4.72 6.16
C ILE A 10 -11.92 5.96 6.30
N LEU A 11 -11.33 7.17 6.17
CA LEU A 11 -12.10 8.41 6.17
C LEU A 11 -13.09 8.46 4.99
N ALA A 12 -12.65 8.08 3.79
CA ALA A 12 -13.48 8.06 2.61
C ALA A 12 -14.70 7.13 2.80
N ARG A 13 -14.47 5.90 3.27
CA ARG A 13 -15.55 4.94 3.60
C ARG A 13 -16.45 5.45 4.72
N LYS A 14 -15.89 6.13 5.73
CA LYS A 14 -16.69 6.74 6.81
C LYS A 14 -17.59 7.85 6.28
N ILE A 15 -17.12 8.70 5.39
CA ILE A 15 -17.93 9.74 4.74
C ILE A 15 -19.10 9.11 3.96
N MET A 16 -18.85 8.03 3.23
CA MET A 16 -19.90 7.31 2.50
C MET A 16 -20.95 6.75 3.47
N LEU A 17 -20.52 6.11 4.56
CA LEU A 17 -21.41 5.54 5.57
C LEU A 17 -22.25 6.63 6.26
N ASP A 18 -21.64 7.75 6.64
CA ASP A 18 -22.31 8.86 7.29
C ASP A 18 -23.29 9.57 6.36
N TRP A 19 -22.98 9.66 5.06
CA TRP A 19 -23.92 10.13 4.06
C TRP A 19 -25.11 9.16 3.94
N ALA A 20 -24.86 7.87 3.79
CA ALA A 20 -25.91 6.86 3.64
C ALA A 20 -26.83 6.80 4.87
N SER A 21 -26.31 7.03 6.08
CA SER A 21 -27.09 7.11 7.33
C SER A 21 -27.76 8.47 7.56
N GLY A 22 -27.58 9.44 6.65
CA GLY A 22 -28.16 10.78 6.75
C GLY A 22 -27.52 11.67 7.80
N GLN A 23 -26.33 11.32 8.31
CA GLN A 23 -25.58 12.12 9.29
C GLN A 23 -24.72 13.23 8.64
N LEU A 24 -24.31 13.01 7.39
CA LEU A 24 -23.45 13.93 6.65
C LEU A 24 -24.07 14.23 5.29
N TYR A 25 -24.05 15.51 4.88
CA TYR A 25 -24.50 15.97 3.55
C TYR A 25 -25.96 15.61 3.17
N LYS A 26 -26.83 15.37 4.13
CA LYS A 26 -28.21 14.87 3.95
C LYS A 26 -29.01 15.61 2.86
N ASP A 27 -28.94 16.96 2.86
CA ASP A 27 -29.68 17.80 1.92
C ASP A 27 -28.81 18.35 0.78
N ARG A 28 -27.54 17.98 0.78
CA ARG A 28 -26.57 18.50 -0.21
C ARG A 28 -26.48 17.62 -1.44
N PHE A 29 -26.33 16.30 -1.25
CA PHE A 29 -26.12 15.34 -2.32
C PHE A 29 -27.17 14.25 -2.28
N ASP A 30 -27.83 14.01 -3.42
CA ASP A 30 -28.80 12.93 -3.61
C ASP A 30 -28.08 11.62 -3.96
N TYR A 31 -26.87 11.72 -4.55
CA TYR A 31 -26.05 10.58 -4.97
C TYR A 31 -24.59 10.76 -4.56
N LEU A 32 -24.01 9.69 -4.02
CA LEU A 32 -22.60 9.57 -3.72
C LEU A 32 -22.06 8.32 -4.42
N PHE A 33 -21.04 8.50 -5.28
CA PHE A 33 -20.37 7.41 -5.96
C PHE A 33 -18.95 7.28 -5.43
N TYR A 34 -18.65 6.10 -4.87
CA TYR A 34 -17.32 5.76 -4.38
C TYR A 34 -16.53 5.11 -5.50
N ILE A 35 -15.43 5.70 -5.88
CA ILE A 35 -14.56 5.27 -6.98
C ILE A 35 -13.20 4.90 -6.41
N HIS A 36 -12.84 3.63 -6.47
CA HIS A 36 -11.49 3.19 -6.24
C HIS A 36 -10.63 3.52 -7.47
N CYS A 37 -9.75 4.49 -7.36
CA CYS A 37 -8.84 4.86 -8.46
C CYS A 37 -8.01 3.67 -8.96
N ARG A 38 -7.61 2.80 -8.04
CA ARG A 38 -6.94 1.53 -8.28
C ARG A 38 -7.69 0.63 -9.28
N GLU A 39 -9.00 0.47 -9.09
CA GLU A 39 -9.82 -0.41 -9.94
C GLU A 39 -10.01 0.17 -11.34
N VAL A 40 -10.15 1.48 -11.43
CA VAL A 40 -10.32 2.16 -12.73
C VAL A 40 -9.09 2.00 -13.62
N SER A 41 -7.88 1.93 -13.04
CA SER A 41 -6.64 1.68 -13.80
C SER A 41 -6.62 0.32 -14.51
N LEU A 42 -7.37 -0.66 -14.00
CA LEU A 42 -7.46 -2.00 -14.56
C LEU A 42 -8.61 -2.17 -15.57
N MET A 43 -9.49 -1.19 -15.66
CA MET A 43 -10.66 -1.27 -16.52
C MET A 43 -10.27 -1.08 -17.99
N THR A 44 -10.79 -1.97 -18.84
CA THR A 44 -10.89 -1.74 -20.28
C THR A 44 -11.75 -0.51 -20.56
N ARG A 45 -11.87 -0.09 -21.82
CA ARG A 45 -12.71 1.07 -22.19
C ARG A 45 -14.12 0.96 -21.61
N ARG A 46 -14.52 1.98 -20.84
CA ARG A 46 -15.87 2.12 -20.23
C ARG A 46 -16.35 3.56 -20.32
N SER A 47 -17.65 3.73 -20.26
CA SER A 47 -18.27 5.06 -20.16
C SER A 47 -18.45 5.48 -18.68
N LEU A 48 -18.71 6.77 -18.44
CA LEU A 48 -19.09 7.24 -17.12
C LEU A 48 -20.39 6.56 -16.64
N ARG A 49 -21.29 6.24 -17.59
CA ARG A 49 -22.48 5.45 -17.31
C ARG A 49 -22.12 4.10 -16.67
N ASP A 50 -21.19 3.36 -17.28
CA ASP A 50 -20.81 2.05 -16.79
C ASP A 50 -20.14 2.13 -15.41
N LEU A 51 -19.36 3.18 -15.18
CA LEU A 51 -18.75 3.44 -13.88
C LEU A 51 -19.83 3.71 -12.80
N ILE A 52 -20.83 4.53 -13.09
CA ILE A 52 -21.94 4.81 -12.18
C ILE A 52 -22.74 3.52 -11.90
N VAL A 53 -23.05 2.73 -12.94
CA VAL A 53 -23.75 1.45 -12.78
C VAL A 53 -22.98 0.50 -11.86
N SER A 54 -21.63 0.42 -12.02
CA SER A 54 -20.81 -0.45 -11.16
C SER A 54 -20.80 -0.04 -9.68
N CYS A 55 -21.07 1.24 -9.39
CA CYS A 55 -21.20 1.73 -8.02
C CYS A 55 -22.61 1.57 -7.42
N CYS A 56 -23.60 1.17 -8.23
CA CYS A 56 -24.98 1.04 -7.78
C CYS A 56 -25.31 -0.41 -7.42
N PRO A 57 -26.04 -0.65 -6.31
CA PRO A 57 -26.53 -2.00 -6.00
C PRO A 57 -27.66 -2.44 -6.96
N ASP A 58 -28.38 -1.50 -7.58
CA ASP A 58 -29.37 -1.77 -8.63
C ASP A 58 -28.66 -1.93 -9.98
N PRO A 59 -28.85 -3.04 -10.70
CA PRO A 59 -28.23 -3.24 -12.01
C PRO A 59 -28.76 -2.31 -13.10
N ASN A 60 -29.91 -1.66 -12.91
CA ASN A 60 -30.53 -0.75 -13.84
C ASN A 60 -30.90 0.60 -13.21
N PRO A 61 -29.94 1.35 -12.68
CA PRO A 61 -30.22 2.65 -12.07
C PRO A 61 -30.70 3.65 -13.12
N PRO A 62 -31.51 4.64 -12.75
CA PRO A 62 -32.04 5.67 -13.68
C PRO A 62 -30.96 6.71 -14.02
N ILE A 63 -29.96 6.32 -14.80
CA ILE A 63 -28.75 7.14 -15.07
C ILE A 63 -29.11 8.51 -15.63
N SER A 64 -30.03 8.58 -16.60
CA SER A 64 -30.44 9.85 -17.19
C SER A 64 -31.00 10.85 -16.15
N LYS A 65 -31.73 10.33 -15.14
CA LYS A 65 -32.22 11.14 -14.02
C LYS A 65 -31.09 11.56 -13.09
N ILE A 66 -30.13 10.67 -12.84
CA ILE A 66 -28.95 10.96 -11.99
C ILE A 66 -28.12 12.09 -12.62
N VAL A 67 -27.70 11.92 -13.88
CA VAL A 67 -26.83 12.88 -14.57
C VAL A 67 -27.54 14.20 -14.94
N SER A 68 -28.87 14.25 -14.92
CA SER A 68 -29.65 15.49 -15.17
C SER A 68 -29.48 16.53 -14.07
N LYS A 69 -29.01 16.15 -12.88
CA LYS A 69 -28.78 17.05 -11.73
C LYS A 69 -27.35 16.86 -11.18
N PRO A 70 -26.31 17.24 -11.94
CA PRO A 70 -24.92 16.96 -11.54
C PRO A 70 -24.52 17.66 -10.25
N SER A 71 -25.10 18.82 -9.91
CA SER A 71 -24.86 19.52 -8.63
C SER A 71 -25.28 18.72 -7.39
N LYS A 72 -26.10 17.69 -7.55
CA LYS A 72 -26.55 16.76 -6.51
C LYS A 72 -25.69 15.50 -6.43
N ILE A 73 -24.61 15.42 -7.19
CA ILE A 73 -23.70 14.27 -7.22
C ILE A 73 -22.40 14.63 -6.50
N LEU A 74 -21.95 13.72 -5.62
CA LEU A 74 -20.60 13.70 -5.07
C LEU A 74 -19.86 12.46 -5.58
N PHE A 75 -18.75 12.64 -6.28
CA PHE A 75 -17.80 11.58 -6.59
C PHE A 75 -16.71 11.59 -5.53
N LEU A 76 -16.57 10.47 -4.83
CA LEU A 76 -15.52 10.22 -3.87
C LEU A 76 -14.49 9.32 -4.52
N MET A 77 -13.35 9.90 -4.91
CA MET A 77 -12.24 9.21 -5.58
C MET A 77 -11.16 8.88 -4.56
N ASP A 78 -10.99 7.59 -4.26
CA ASP A 78 -10.01 7.15 -3.27
C ASP A 78 -8.75 6.61 -3.93
N GLY A 79 -7.58 7.16 -3.52
CA GLY A 79 -6.28 6.72 -3.96
C GLY A 79 -5.85 7.26 -5.34
N PHE A 80 -5.95 8.57 -5.57
CA PHE A 80 -5.50 9.20 -6.82
C PHE A 80 -4.04 8.87 -7.16
N ASP A 81 -3.16 8.75 -6.15
CA ASP A 81 -1.76 8.37 -6.31
C ASP A 81 -1.55 6.93 -6.83
N GLU A 82 -2.60 6.12 -6.87
CA GLU A 82 -2.60 4.74 -7.37
C GLU A 82 -2.98 4.66 -8.87
N LEU A 83 -3.30 5.78 -9.52
CA LEU A 83 -3.58 5.84 -10.96
C LEU A 83 -2.30 5.80 -11.78
N GLN A 84 -2.23 4.83 -12.69
CA GLN A 84 -1.09 4.68 -13.60
C GLN A 84 -1.19 5.70 -14.75
N GLY A 85 -0.08 6.40 -15.04
CA GLY A 85 0.11 7.16 -16.29
C GLY A 85 -0.95 8.20 -16.68
N ALA A 86 -1.93 8.40 -15.84
CA ALA A 86 -3.22 8.99 -16.16
C ALA A 86 -3.19 10.49 -16.49
N PHE A 87 -2.07 11.18 -16.30
CA PHE A 87 -2.11 12.64 -16.28
C PHE A 87 -0.90 13.29 -16.94
N ASP A 88 -0.20 12.57 -17.82
CA ASP A 88 0.81 13.18 -18.67
C ASP A 88 0.15 14.15 -19.66
N GLU A 89 0.83 15.26 -19.97
CA GLU A 89 0.30 16.38 -20.77
C GLU A 89 -0.16 15.99 -22.19
N HIS A 90 0.12 14.76 -22.62
CA HIS A 90 -0.20 14.21 -23.94
C HIS A 90 -1.43 13.28 -23.95
N THR A 91 -2.23 13.25 -22.90
CA THR A 91 -3.48 12.48 -22.93
C THR A 91 -4.46 13.10 -23.91
N GLY A 92 -4.90 12.32 -24.90
CA GLY A 92 -5.77 12.68 -26.00
C GLY A 92 -7.01 13.48 -25.62
N GLU A 93 -7.89 13.76 -26.57
CA GLU A 93 -9.11 14.56 -26.36
C GLU A 93 -9.88 14.07 -25.11
N LEU A 94 -10.09 15.01 -24.19
CA LEU A 94 -10.88 14.76 -22.99
C LEU A 94 -12.32 14.39 -23.37
N CYS A 95 -12.89 13.43 -22.66
CA CYS A 95 -14.26 13.00 -22.88
C CYS A 95 -15.24 14.06 -22.36
N THR A 96 -16.22 14.42 -23.19
CA THR A 96 -17.32 15.34 -22.82
C THR A 96 -18.67 14.65 -22.79
N ASP A 97 -18.76 13.46 -23.36
CA ASP A 97 -19.98 12.66 -23.40
C ASP A 97 -19.90 11.51 -22.39
N TRP A 98 -20.81 11.50 -21.43
CA TRP A 98 -20.88 10.49 -20.37
C TRP A 98 -21.26 9.10 -20.85
N GLN A 99 -21.78 8.95 -22.07
CA GLN A 99 -22.11 7.66 -22.70
C GLN A 99 -20.95 7.09 -23.52
N LYS A 100 -20.01 7.93 -23.94
CA LYS A 100 -18.86 7.50 -24.73
C LYS A 100 -17.90 6.66 -23.88
N ALA A 101 -17.57 5.46 -24.39
CA ALA A 101 -16.58 4.62 -23.75
C ALA A 101 -15.15 5.09 -24.04
N ASP A 102 -14.35 5.28 -23.02
CA ASP A 102 -12.95 5.64 -23.11
C ASP A 102 -12.10 4.86 -22.08
N ARG A 103 -10.80 5.08 -22.10
CA ARG A 103 -9.88 4.54 -21.08
C ARG A 103 -10.22 5.14 -19.72
N GLY A 104 -10.06 4.36 -18.66
CA GLY A 104 -10.39 4.81 -17.30
C GLY A 104 -9.63 6.05 -16.86
N ASP A 105 -8.37 6.19 -17.24
CA ASP A 105 -7.54 7.37 -16.97
C ASP A 105 -8.08 8.65 -17.65
N ILE A 106 -8.48 8.56 -18.94
CA ILE A 106 -9.10 9.67 -19.68
C ILE A 106 -10.44 10.05 -19.04
N LEU A 107 -11.25 9.06 -18.68
CA LEU A 107 -12.54 9.27 -18.05
C LEU A 107 -12.40 10.01 -16.72
N LEU A 108 -11.52 9.57 -15.83
CA LEU A 108 -11.27 10.24 -14.55
C LEU A 108 -10.63 11.61 -14.73
N SER A 109 -9.68 11.76 -15.66
CA SER A 109 -9.09 13.05 -15.99
C SER A 109 -10.17 14.06 -16.46
N SER A 110 -11.10 13.60 -17.31
CA SER A 110 -12.22 14.43 -17.80
C SER A 110 -13.17 14.84 -16.68
N LEU A 111 -13.40 13.96 -15.72
CA LEU A 111 -14.23 14.25 -14.54
C LEU A 111 -13.52 15.23 -13.58
N ILE A 112 -12.23 15.03 -13.32
CA ILE A 112 -11.41 15.88 -12.44
C ILE A 112 -11.28 17.29 -13.03
N ARG A 113 -11.04 17.39 -14.35
CA ARG A 113 -10.94 18.68 -15.08
C ARG A 113 -12.30 19.31 -15.38
N LYS A 114 -13.39 18.76 -14.82
CA LYS A 114 -14.75 19.30 -15.00
C LYS A 114 -15.22 19.36 -16.46
N ARG A 115 -14.71 18.47 -17.33
CA ARG A 115 -15.20 18.31 -18.71
C ARG A 115 -16.42 17.39 -18.77
N LEU A 116 -16.47 16.42 -17.84
CA LEU A 116 -17.66 15.60 -17.58
C LEU A 116 -18.35 16.12 -16.32
N LEU A 117 -19.67 16.30 -16.36
CA LEU A 117 -20.50 16.72 -15.23
C LEU A 117 -19.88 17.90 -14.43
N PRO A 118 -19.66 19.06 -15.02
CA PRO A 118 -18.87 20.16 -14.43
C PRO A 118 -19.40 20.63 -13.06
N GLU A 119 -20.71 20.53 -12.82
CA GLU A 119 -21.32 20.91 -11.54
C GLU A 119 -21.22 19.86 -10.45
N ALA A 120 -20.83 18.60 -10.78
CA ALA A 120 -20.67 17.56 -9.78
C ALA A 120 -19.54 17.90 -8.80
N SER A 121 -19.72 17.55 -7.53
CA SER A 121 -18.70 17.74 -6.51
C SER A 121 -17.71 16.57 -6.50
N LEU A 122 -16.45 16.87 -6.19
CA LEU A 122 -15.38 15.87 -6.10
C LEU A 122 -14.75 15.91 -4.71
N LEU A 123 -14.54 14.74 -4.14
CA LEU A 123 -13.67 14.54 -2.97
C LEU A 123 -12.62 13.53 -3.37
N ILE A 124 -11.33 13.92 -3.33
CA ILE A 124 -10.23 13.12 -3.84
C ILE A 124 -9.24 12.87 -2.72
N THR A 125 -8.90 11.61 -2.47
CA THR A 125 -7.82 11.27 -1.55
C THR A 125 -6.53 10.99 -2.32
N THR A 126 -5.40 11.46 -1.80
CA THR A 126 -4.09 11.28 -2.42
C THR A 126 -2.96 11.30 -1.39
N ARG A 127 -1.80 10.75 -1.75
CA ARG A 127 -0.56 10.98 -1.01
C ARG A 127 0.06 12.33 -1.40
N PRO A 128 0.88 12.95 -0.52
CA PRO A 128 1.57 14.21 -0.82
C PRO A 128 2.39 14.17 -2.11
N VAL A 129 3.00 13.03 -2.43
CA VAL A 129 3.85 12.84 -3.64
C VAL A 129 3.10 13.04 -4.95
N ALA A 130 1.79 12.81 -4.98
CA ALA A 130 0.96 12.99 -6.18
C ALA A 130 0.15 14.29 -6.16
N LEU A 131 0.30 15.08 -5.09
CA LEU A 131 -0.48 16.30 -4.90
C LEU A 131 -0.19 17.35 -5.98
N GLU A 132 1.07 17.54 -6.35
CA GLU A 132 1.48 18.51 -7.37
C GLU A 132 0.80 18.21 -8.70
N LYS A 133 0.82 16.93 -9.15
CA LYS A 133 0.10 16.52 -10.37
C LYS A 133 -1.40 16.80 -10.27
N LEU A 134 -2.01 16.48 -9.13
CA LEU A 134 -3.44 16.70 -8.91
C LEU A 134 -3.79 18.20 -8.92
N GLN A 135 -2.96 19.06 -8.34
CA GLN A 135 -3.21 20.51 -8.28
C GLN A 135 -3.34 21.15 -9.66
N HIS A 136 -2.51 20.70 -10.62
CA HIS A 136 -2.59 21.21 -12.02
C HIS A 136 -3.87 20.80 -12.76
N LEU A 137 -4.61 19.82 -12.23
CA LEU A 137 -5.83 19.32 -12.85
C LEU A 137 -7.10 19.96 -12.28
N LEU A 138 -7.01 20.52 -11.07
CA LEU A 138 -8.15 21.02 -10.30
C LEU A 138 -8.29 22.53 -10.42
N ASP A 139 -9.54 22.98 -10.48
CA ASP A 139 -9.91 24.36 -10.41
C ASP A 139 -10.29 24.74 -8.96
N HIS A 140 -9.53 25.67 -8.37
CA HIS A 140 -9.71 26.17 -7.00
C HIS A 140 -9.97 25.10 -5.92
N PRO A 141 -9.09 24.09 -5.77
CA PRO A 141 -9.30 23.02 -4.81
C PRO A 141 -9.17 23.49 -3.36
N ARG A 142 -9.96 22.88 -2.47
CA ARG A 142 -9.75 22.98 -1.04
C ARG A 142 -8.88 21.84 -0.56
N HIS A 143 -7.75 22.15 0.08
CA HIS A 143 -6.83 21.16 0.62
C HIS A 143 -7.14 20.85 2.08
N VAL A 144 -7.23 19.58 2.39
CA VAL A 144 -7.34 19.05 3.75
C VAL A 144 -6.23 18.05 3.97
N GLU A 145 -5.48 18.20 5.03
CA GLU A 145 -4.42 17.27 5.41
C GLU A 145 -4.82 16.45 6.63
N ILE A 146 -4.63 15.13 6.52
CA ILE A 146 -4.84 14.20 7.62
C ILE A 146 -3.50 14.02 8.33
N LEU A 147 -3.41 14.49 9.57
CA LEU A 147 -2.19 14.51 10.36
C LEU A 147 -1.97 13.21 11.16
N GLY A 148 -2.98 12.32 11.21
CA GLY A 148 -2.90 11.08 11.99
C GLY A 148 -3.40 11.22 13.42
N PHE A 149 -2.98 10.28 14.29
CA PHE A 149 -3.42 10.23 15.68
C PHE A 149 -2.66 11.23 16.55
N SER A 150 -3.38 12.09 17.29
CA SER A 150 -2.83 12.80 18.44
C SER A 150 -2.46 11.80 19.55
N GLU A 151 -1.71 12.22 20.54
CA GLU A 151 -1.35 11.38 21.69
C GLU A 151 -2.60 10.78 22.38
N ALA A 152 -3.62 11.60 22.62
CA ALA A 152 -4.88 11.14 23.20
C ALA A 152 -5.56 10.06 22.32
N ARG A 153 -5.53 10.23 21.00
CA ARG A 153 -6.09 9.24 20.07
C ARG A 153 -5.27 7.97 19.99
N ARG A 154 -3.94 8.04 20.11
CA ARG A 154 -3.07 6.85 20.22
C ARG A 154 -3.46 6.04 21.46
N LYS A 155 -3.57 6.69 22.62
CA LYS A 155 -4.02 6.03 23.85
C LYS A 155 -5.39 5.40 23.70
N GLU A 156 -6.38 6.15 23.19
CA GLU A 156 -7.73 5.63 22.93
C GLU A 156 -7.70 4.39 22.03
N TYR A 157 -6.87 4.42 20.98
CA TYR A 157 -6.73 3.28 20.06
C TYR A 157 -6.22 2.02 20.76
N PHE A 158 -5.16 2.13 21.57
CA PHE A 158 -4.63 1.00 22.34
C PHE A 158 -5.69 0.43 23.28
N PHE A 159 -6.42 1.29 24.01
CA PHE A 159 -7.46 0.85 24.93
C PHE A 159 -8.70 0.25 24.24
N LYS A 160 -8.94 0.57 22.97
CA LYS A 160 -9.96 -0.08 22.15
C LYS A 160 -9.48 -1.39 21.52
N TYR A 161 -8.20 -1.50 21.21
CA TYR A 161 -7.63 -2.67 20.56
C TYR A 161 -7.51 -3.87 21.51
N PHE A 162 -7.05 -3.63 22.74
CA PHE A 162 -6.93 -4.66 23.77
C PHE A 162 -8.23 -4.77 24.56
N SER A 163 -8.78 -5.99 24.64
CA SER A 163 -9.99 -6.25 25.42
C SER A 163 -9.75 -6.16 26.93
N ASP A 164 -8.50 -6.43 27.36
CA ASP A 164 -8.06 -6.36 28.74
C ASP A 164 -7.37 -5.01 29.00
N GLY A 165 -7.90 -4.27 29.96
CA GLY A 165 -7.37 -2.96 30.36
C GLY A 165 -5.95 -3.01 30.96
N HIS A 166 -5.54 -4.14 31.54
CA HIS A 166 -4.17 -4.33 32.04
C HIS A 166 -3.19 -4.45 30.86
N GLN A 167 -3.51 -5.31 29.89
CA GLN A 167 -2.72 -5.45 28.66
C GLN A 167 -2.63 -4.13 27.89
N ALA A 168 -3.74 -3.38 27.79
CA ALA A 168 -3.75 -2.06 27.16
C ALA A 168 -2.78 -1.08 27.82
N LYS A 169 -2.79 -1.02 29.16
CA LYS A 169 -1.88 -0.15 29.93
C LYS A 169 -0.42 -0.54 29.74
N GLU A 170 -0.12 -1.84 29.81
CA GLU A 170 1.23 -2.36 29.65
C GLU A 170 1.75 -2.09 28.22
N ALA A 171 0.97 -2.41 27.20
CA ALA A 171 1.32 -2.14 25.81
C ALA A 171 1.56 -0.64 25.56
N PHE A 172 0.68 0.22 26.09
CA PHE A 172 0.81 1.67 25.93
C PHE A 172 2.04 2.23 26.66
N ARG A 173 2.34 1.75 27.88
CA ARG A 173 3.55 2.12 28.63
C ARG A 173 4.82 1.78 27.85
N LEU A 174 4.88 0.56 27.29
CA LEU A 174 6.03 0.13 26.49
C LEU A 174 6.32 1.03 25.30
N ILE A 175 5.28 1.46 24.58
CA ILE A 175 5.50 2.39 23.47
C ILE A 175 5.87 3.79 23.92
N GLN A 176 5.36 4.25 25.07
CA GLN A 176 5.74 5.56 25.63
C GLN A 176 7.21 5.60 26.08
N GLU A 177 7.75 4.49 26.58
CA GLU A 177 9.18 4.36 26.93
C GLU A 177 10.09 4.38 25.71
N ASN A 178 9.55 4.13 24.50
CA ASN A 178 10.27 4.24 23.24
C ASN A 178 9.76 5.46 22.45
N GLU A 179 10.41 6.58 22.61
CA GLU A 179 10.02 7.86 22.01
C GLU A 179 9.85 7.77 20.47
N ILE A 180 10.73 7.02 19.79
CA ILE A 180 10.68 6.85 18.34
C ILE A 180 9.44 6.06 17.95
N LEU A 181 9.19 4.92 18.58
CA LEU A 181 8.02 4.08 18.31
C LEU A 181 6.73 4.83 18.67
N PHE A 182 6.73 5.56 19.79
CA PHE A 182 5.61 6.40 20.19
C PHE A 182 5.32 7.47 19.13
N THR A 183 6.36 8.10 18.58
CA THR A 183 6.21 9.08 17.50
C THR A 183 5.65 8.41 16.25
N MET A 184 6.19 7.25 15.82
CA MET A 184 5.71 6.54 14.63
C MET A 184 4.24 6.13 14.74
N CYS A 185 3.73 5.90 15.94
CA CYS A 185 2.33 5.57 16.21
C CYS A 185 1.34 6.73 15.94
N PHE A 186 1.82 7.92 15.45
CA PHE A 186 0.89 8.90 14.88
C PHE A 186 0.19 8.34 13.62
N ILE A 187 0.78 7.35 12.95
CA ILE A 187 0.20 6.65 11.82
C ILE A 187 -0.69 5.51 12.33
N PRO A 188 -2.01 5.52 12.06
CA PRO A 188 -2.93 4.47 12.52
C PRO A 188 -2.53 3.05 12.13
N LEU A 189 -1.98 2.87 10.93
CA LEU A 189 -1.48 1.56 10.47
C LEU A 189 -0.33 1.07 11.38
N VAL A 190 0.59 1.95 11.77
CA VAL A 190 1.69 1.60 12.68
C VAL A 190 1.14 1.22 14.06
N CYS A 191 0.15 1.96 14.58
CA CYS A 191 -0.55 1.56 15.82
C CYS A 191 -1.09 0.13 15.71
N TRP A 192 -1.76 -0.19 14.60
CA TRP A 192 -2.32 -1.53 14.39
C TRP A 192 -1.22 -2.60 14.33
N ILE A 193 -0.15 -2.38 13.59
CA ILE A 193 1.00 -3.29 13.49
C ILE A 193 1.59 -3.57 14.87
N VAL A 194 1.85 -2.50 15.63
CA VAL A 194 2.45 -2.59 16.96
C VAL A 194 1.53 -3.30 17.95
N CYS A 195 0.24 -2.92 17.99
CA CYS A 195 -0.74 -3.57 18.86
C CYS A 195 -0.86 -5.07 18.55
N THR A 196 -0.88 -5.44 17.25
CA THR A 196 -0.97 -6.84 16.82
C THR A 196 0.24 -7.63 17.29
N GLY A 197 1.44 -7.09 17.09
CA GLY A 197 2.68 -7.75 17.51
C GLY A 197 2.79 -7.88 19.03
N LEU A 198 2.47 -6.83 19.79
CA LEU A 198 2.49 -6.86 21.26
C LEU A 198 1.45 -7.84 21.81
N LYS A 199 0.24 -7.88 21.27
CA LYS A 199 -0.80 -8.81 21.66
C LYS A 199 -0.34 -10.26 21.52
N GLN A 200 0.26 -10.61 20.39
CA GLN A 200 0.79 -11.95 20.15
C GLN A 200 1.95 -12.33 21.10
N GLN A 201 2.82 -11.38 21.43
CA GLN A 201 3.88 -11.61 22.42
C GLN A 201 3.32 -11.84 23.83
N MET A 202 2.34 -11.02 24.26
CA MET A 202 1.66 -11.20 25.53
C MET A 202 0.99 -12.57 25.64
N GLU A 203 0.25 -12.97 24.58
CA GLU A 203 -0.41 -14.28 24.52
C GLU A 203 0.57 -15.46 24.53
N SER A 204 1.80 -15.27 24.04
CA SER A 204 2.86 -16.30 24.04
C SER A 204 3.75 -16.28 25.29
N GLY A 205 3.48 -15.41 26.26
CA GLY A 205 4.24 -15.31 27.51
C GLY A 205 5.69 -14.86 27.34
N LYS A 206 6.03 -14.20 26.23
CA LYS A 206 7.39 -13.74 25.94
C LYS A 206 7.63 -12.33 26.47
N SER A 207 8.88 -12.04 26.82
CA SER A 207 9.30 -10.70 27.22
C SER A 207 9.07 -9.71 26.07
N LEU A 208 8.44 -8.58 26.40
CA LEU A 208 8.11 -7.50 25.50
C LEU A 208 9.31 -6.59 25.14
N ALA A 209 10.52 -7.09 25.25
CA ALA A 209 11.74 -6.31 25.39
C ALA A 209 12.38 -5.81 24.08
N GLN A 210 11.79 -5.97 22.89
CA GLN A 210 12.42 -5.47 21.66
C GLN A 210 11.77 -4.20 21.13
N THR A 211 12.47 -3.09 21.32
CA THR A 211 12.03 -1.76 20.90
C THR A 211 12.44 -1.48 19.45
N SER A 212 11.47 -1.46 18.56
CA SER A 212 11.68 -1.05 17.16
C SER A 212 12.01 0.44 17.08
N LYS A 213 13.11 0.79 16.41
CA LYS A 213 13.56 2.20 16.26
C LYS A 213 13.37 2.75 14.84
N THR A 214 13.01 1.93 13.87
CA THR A 214 12.86 2.33 12.48
C THR A 214 11.60 1.72 11.88
N THR A 215 11.15 2.24 10.73
CA THR A 215 9.97 1.72 10.03
C THR A 215 10.17 0.26 9.65
N THR A 216 11.31 -0.09 9.09
CA THR A 216 11.65 -1.47 8.72
C THR A 216 11.62 -2.40 9.94
N ALA A 217 12.12 -1.94 11.09
CA ALA A 217 12.10 -2.75 12.31
C ALA A 217 10.66 -3.06 12.77
N VAL A 218 9.72 -2.13 12.62
CA VAL A 218 8.30 -2.36 12.95
C VAL A 218 7.68 -3.44 12.04
N TYR A 219 7.95 -3.39 10.74
CA TYR A 219 7.45 -4.41 9.79
C TYR A 219 8.11 -5.77 10.02
N THR A 220 9.43 -5.79 10.31
CA THR A 220 10.16 -7.00 10.67
C THR A 220 9.62 -7.63 11.96
N PHE A 221 9.34 -6.80 12.97
CA PHE A 221 8.72 -7.22 14.22
C PHE A 221 7.35 -7.85 13.99
N PHE A 222 6.50 -7.21 13.20
CA PHE A 222 5.18 -7.73 12.84
C PHE A 222 5.29 -9.07 12.11
N LEU A 223 6.13 -9.15 11.08
CA LEU A 223 6.36 -10.41 10.36
C LEU A 223 6.80 -11.52 11.30
N SER A 224 7.74 -11.22 12.18
CA SER A 224 8.23 -12.22 13.15
C SER A 224 7.18 -12.64 14.17
N SER A 225 6.26 -11.76 14.54
CA SER A 225 5.17 -12.10 15.44
C SER A 225 4.18 -13.07 14.78
N LEU A 226 3.91 -12.88 13.48
CA LEU A 226 3.07 -13.82 12.72
C LEU A 226 3.66 -15.23 12.60
N LEU A 227 5.00 -15.34 12.62
CA LEU A 227 5.72 -16.62 12.53
C LEU A 227 5.73 -17.39 13.84
N GLN A 228 5.38 -16.77 14.96
CA GLN A 228 5.46 -17.36 16.28
C GLN A 228 4.19 -18.05 16.75
N THR A 229 3.23 -18.35 15.89
CA THR A 229 1.95 -18.92 16.28
C THR A 229 2.10 -20.28 16.97
N ARG A 230 1.65 -20.29 18.24
CA ARG A 230 1.22 -21.36 19.17
C ARG A 230 1.92 -22.73 19.04
N GLY A 231 2.60 -23.10 20.12
CA GLY A 231 3.09 -24.45 20.40
C GLY A 231 2.00 -25.52 20.28
N GLY A 232 2.02 -26.22 19.18
CA GLY A 232 1.20 -27.39 18.86
C GLY A 232 1.75 -28.02 17.59
N THR A 233 2.55 -29.07 17.73
CA THR A 233 2.87 -30.23 16.86
C THR A 233 2.67 -30.19 15.34
N GLN A 234 2.48 -29.03 14.72
CA GLN A 234 2.74 -28.80 13.32
C GLN A 234 3.73 -27.63 13.24
N GLU A 235 4.95 -27.93 12.83
CA GLU A 235 5.81 -26.95 12.19
C GLU A 235 4.97 -26.32 11.09
N HIS A 236 4.28 -25.22 11.39
CA HIS A 236 3.79 -24.37 10.35
C HIS A 236 5.05 -23.81 9.70
N HIS A 237 5.55 -24.53 8.69
CA HIS A 237 6.38 -23.92 7.69
C HIS A 237 5.70 -22.61 7.35
N PHE A 238 6.31 -21.48 7.73
CA PHE A 238 6.01 -20.21 7.07
C PHE A 238 6.03 -20.56 5.60
N PRO A 239 4.98 -20.17 4.88
CA PRO A 239 4.62 -20.86 3.67
C PRO A 239 5.85 -21.12 2.86
N ALA A 240 5.97 -22.34 2.37
CA ALA A 240 7.04 -22.79 1.48
C ALA A 240 7.31 -21.82 0.34
N ASN A 241 6.55 -20.73 0.27
CA ASN A 241 6.47 -19.77 -0.80
C ASN A 241 6.57 -18.29 -0.37
N LEU A 242 7.39 -17.96 0.63
CA LEU A 242 7.77 -16.55 0.91
C LEU A 242 8.39 -15.91 -0.34
N ARG A 243 9.16 -16.67 -1.11
CA ARG A 243 9.76 -16.20 -2.36
C ARG A 243 8.71 -15.83 -3.39
N GLY A 244 7.66 -16.65 -3.53
CA GLY A 244 6.53 -16.35 -4.40
C GLY A 244 5.81 -15.07 -3.98
N LEU A 245 5.60 -14.87 -2.67
CA LEU A 245 5.00 -13.65 -2.14
C LEU A 245 5.87 -12.41 -2.43
N CYS A 246 7.17 -12.49 -2.21
CA CYS A 246 8.12 -11.41 -2.49
C CYS A 246 8.22 -11.12 -3.99
N SER A 247 8.23 -12.15 -4.83
CA SER A 247 8.25 -12.03 -6.28
C SER A 247 6.98 -11.37 -6.81
N LEU A 248 5.80 -11.78 -6.32
CA LEU A 248 4.52 -11.14 -6.64
C LEU A 248 4.52 -9.67 -6.23
N ALA A 249 5.04 -9.37 -5.05
CA ALA A 249 5.14 -8.01 -4.55
C ALA A 249 6.02 -7.15 -5.46
N ALA A 250 7.20 -7.62 -5.82
CA ALA A 250 8.14 -6.91 -6.68
C ALA A 250 7.57 -6.69 -8.10
N ASP A 251 6.97 -7.72 -8.70
CA ASP A 251 6.31 -7.61 -9.99
C ASP A 251 5.18 -6.57 -9.94
N GLY A 252 4.36 -6.62 -8.90
CA GLY A 252 3.30 -5.64 -8.68
C GLY A 252 3.84 -4.21 -8.54
N ILE A 253 4.93 -3.98 -7.83
CA ILE A 253 5.55 -2.64 -7.72
C ILE A 253 6.06 -2.15 -9.08
N TRP A 254 6.79 -2.97 -9.84
CA TRP A 254 7.31 -2.57 -11.15
C TRP A 254 6.21 -2.28 -12.17
N ASN A 255 5.15 -3.08 -12.17
CA ASN A 255 4.00 -2.92 -13.05
C ASN A 255 2.92 -2.00 -12.46
N GLN A 256 3.17 -1.40 -11.28
CA GLN A 256 2.21 -0.59 -10.50
C GLN A 256 0.87 -1.32 -10.32
N LYS A 257 0.92 -2.66 -10.18
CA LYS A 257 -0.22 -3.54 -9.99
C LYS A 257 -0.42 -3.83 -8.50
N ILE A 258 -1.63 -3.61 -8.01
CA ILE A 258 -1.98 -3.74 -6.59
C ILE A 258 -3.07 -4.79 -6.38
N LEU A 259 -3.84 -5.09 -7.43
CA LEU A 259 -4.83 -6.13 -7.46
C LEU A 259 -4.31 -7.31 -8.27
N PHE A 260 -4.35 -8.48 -7.70
CA PHE A 260 -3.81 -9.71 -8.28
C PHE A 260 -4.93 -10.72 -8.49
N GLU A 261 -4.99 -11.31 -9.68
CA GLU A 261 -5.87 -12.42 -10.00
C GLU A 261 -5.24 -13.77 -9.61
N GLU A 262 -6.03 -14.84 -9.58
CA GLU A 262 -5.48 -16.19 -9.37
C GLU A 262 -4.38 -16.56 -10.36
N TYR A 263 -4.44 -16.01 -11.59
CA TYR A 263 -3.41 -16.20 -12.60
C TYR A 263 -2.07 -15.60 -12.15
N ASP A 264 -2.08 -14.38 -11.61
CA ASP A 264 -0.86 -13.75 -11.09
C ASP A 264 -0.24 -14.55 -9.95
N LEU A 265 -1.10 -15.00 -9.02
CA LEU A 265 -0.65 -15.81 -7.89
C LEU A 265 0.04 -17.09 -8.36
N ARG A 266 -0.55 -17.80 -9.32
CA ARG A 266 0.02 -19.03 -9.90
C ARG A 266 1.35 -18.76 -10.63
N ASN A 267 1.45 -17.64 -11.34
CA ASN A 267 2.67 -17.24 -12.04
C ASN A 267 3.86 -17.04 -11.09
N HIS A 268 3.59 -16.66 -9.85
CA HIS A 268 4.60 -16.55 -8.80
C HIS A 268 4.68 -17.78 -7.89
N GLY A 269 4.12 -18.92 -8.34
CA GLY A 269 4.18 -20.20 -7.65
C GLY A 269 3.32 -20.29 -6.39
N LEU A 270 2.43 -19.31 -6.14
CA LEU A 270 1.55 -19.30 -4.99
C LEU A 270 0.36 -20.23 -5.20
N GLN A 271 0.25 -21.25 -4.35
CA GLN A 271 -0.86 -22.20 -4.35
C GLN A 271 -2.01 -21.70 -3.47
N LYS A 272 -3.18 -22.31 -3.60
CA LYS A 272 -4.36 -21.98 -2.77
C LYS A 272 -4.09 -22.09 -1.26
N ALA A 273 -3.25 -23.04 -0.85
CA ALA A 273 -2.86 -23.22 0.55
C ALA A 273 -2.04 -22.02 1.08
N ASP A 274 -1.10 -21.51 0.27
CA ASP A 274 -0.28 -20.34 0.58
C ASP A 274 -1.16 -19.09 0.72
N VAL A 275 -2.03 -18.86 -0.27
CA VAL A 275 -2.96 -17.73 -0.28
C VAL A 275 -3.88 -17.78 0.95
N SER A 276 -4.41 -18.95 1.30
CA SER A 276 -5.24 -19.12 2.49
C SER A 276 -4.47 -18.84 3.79
N ALA A 277 -3.18 -19.18 3.83
CA ALA A 277 -2.31 -18.83 4.97
C ALA A 277 -2.10 -17.32 5.07
N PHE A 278 -1.80 -16.65 3.96
CA PHE A 278 -1.61 -15.19 3.93
C PHE A 278 -2.88 -14.40 4.27
N LEU A 279 -4.07 -14.89 3.88
CA LEU A 279 -5.35 -14.31 4.30
C LEU A 279 -5.54 -14.44 5.82
N ARG A 280 -5.26 -15.63 6.41
CA ARG A 280 -5.34 -15.83 7.87
C ARG A 280 -4.34 -14.98 8.65
N MET A 281 -3.19 -14.70 8.06
CA MET A 281 -2.15 -13.84 8.64
C MET A 281 -2.45 -12.35 8.46
N ASN A 282 -3.53 -11.98 7.80
CA ASN A 282 -3.82 -10.60 7.42
C ASN A 282 -2.68 -9.94 6.63
N LEU A 283 -1.98 -10.69 5.80
CA LEU A 283 -1.00 -10.16 4.83
C LEU A 283 -1.69 -9.86 3.49
N PHE A 284 -2.65 -10.71 3.14
CA PHE A 284 -3.57 -10.51 2.02
C PHE A 284 -4.99 -10.25 2.49
N GLN A 285 -5.74 -9.58 1.65
CA GLN A 285 -7.19 -9.49 1.71
C GLN A 285 -7.79 -9.86 0.35
N LYS A 286 -9.01 -10.38 0.38
CA LYS A 286 -9.82 -10.57 -0.80
C LYS A 286 -10.70 -9.34 -0.96
N GLU A 287 -10.76 -8.76 -2.15
CA GLU A 287 -11.57 -7.58 -2.37
C GLU A 287 -13.06 -7.94 -2.33
N VAL A 288 -13.81 -7.16 -1.55
CA VAL A 288 -15.24 -7.45 -1.29
C VAL A 288 -16.08 -7.16 -2.54
N ASP A 289 -15.71 -6.12 -3.29
CA ASP A 289 -16.47 -5.67 -4.47
C ASP A 289 -16.10 -6.45 -5.73
N CYS A 290 -14.96 -7.16 -5.72
CA CYS A 290 -14.45 -8.00 -6.80
C CYS A 290 -13.85 -9.28 -6.25
N GLU A 291 -14.70 -10.30 -5.98
CA GLU A 291 -14.28 -11.58 -5.37
C GLU A 291 -13.14 -12.34 -6.08
N LYS A 292 -12.75 -11.91 -7.29
CA LYS A 292 -11.69 -12.52 -8.09
C LYS A 292 -10.30 -11.95 -7.79
N PHE A 293 -10.23 -10.83 -7.05
CA PHE A 293 -8.97 -10.13 -6.81
C PHE A 293 -8.49 -10.27 -5.37
N TYR A 294 -7.18 -10.34 -5.26
CA TYR A 294 -6.44 -10.34 -4.00
C TYR A 294 -5.55 -9.10 -3.95
N SER A 295 -5.36 -8.54 -2.78
CA SER A 295 -4.41 -7.44 -2.56
C SER A 295 -3.64 -7.67 -1.28
N PHE A 296 -2.46 -7.03 -1.14
CA PHE A 296 -1.84 -6.88 0.16
C PHE A 296 -2.74 -6.00 1.04
N ILE A 297 -2.78 -6.27 2.35
CA ILE A 297 -3.63 -5.52 3.30
C ILE A 297 -3.36 -4.01 3.24
N HIS A 298 -2.16 -3.64 2.87
CA HIS A 298 -1.76 -2.27 2.62
C HIS A 298 -0.57 -2.22 1.64
N LEU A 299 -0.49 -1.17 0.82
CA LEU A 299 0.57 -1.03 -0.18
C LEU A 299 1.98 -1.05 0.44
N THR A 300 2.15 -0.55 1.67
CA THR A 300 3.46 -0.62 2.34
C THR A 300 3.91 -2.04 2.67
N PHE A 301 3.01 -3.00 2.83
CA PHE A 301 3.39 -4.42 2.93
C PHE A 301 3.87 -4.95 1.60
N GLN A 302 3.23 -4.57 0.49
CA GLN A 302 3.71 -4.90 -0.84
C GLN A 302 5.12 -4.31 -1.07
N GLU A 303 5.34 -3.05 -0.69
CA GLU A 303 6.64 -2.38 -0.78
C GLU A 303 7.71 -3.09 0.09
N PHE A 304 7.34 -3.54 1.30
CA PHE A 304 8.23 -4.29 2.20
C PHE A 304 8.62 -5.66 1.62
N PHE A 305 7.66 -6.44 1.13
CA PHE A 305 7.94 -7.73 0.51
C PHE A 305 8.68 -7.59 -0.82
N ALA A 306 8.43 -6.52 -1.58
CA ALA A 306 9.20 -6.20 -2.77
C ALA A 306 10.67 -5.89 -2.45
N ALA A 307 10.96 -5.21 -1.35
CA ALA A 307 12.32 -5.01 -0.87
C ALA A 307 12.98 -6.35 -0.48
N MET A 308 12.25 -7.24 0.21
CA MET A 308 12.74 -8.57 0.54
C MET A 308 13.09 -9.41 -0.69
N TYR A 309 12.40 -9.22 -1.83
CA TYR A 309 12.67 -9.94 -3.07
C TYR A 309 14.13 -9.81 -3.52
N TYR A 310 14.71 -8.61 -3.40
CA TYR A 310 16.10 -8.35 -3.80
C TYR A 310 17.11 -9.00 -2.85
N LEU A 311 16.73 -9.20 -1.60
CA LEU A 311 17.62 -9.71 -0.56
C LEU A 311 17.73 -11.23 -0.50
N LEU A 312 16.64 -11.94 -0.87
CA LEU A 312 16.62 -13.40 -0.78
C LEU A 312 17.56 -14.02 -1.82
N GLU A 313 18.56 -14.79 -1.38
CA GLU A 313 19.42 -15.55 -2.29
C GLU A 313 18.61 -16.57 -3.09
N GLU A 314 19.02 -16.83 -4.33
CA GLU A 314 18.51 -17.96 -5.09
C GLU A 314 19.05 -19.25 -4.43
N GLU A 315 18.15 -20.19 -4.11
CA GLU A 315 18.63 -21.55 -3.92
C GLU A 315 19.05 -22.06 -5.28
N GLU A 316 20.30 -22.58 -5.38
CA GLU A 316 20.68 -23.42 -6.50
C GLU A 316 19.61 -24.52 -6.61
N GLU A 317 18.72 -24.38 -7.59
CA GLU A 317 17.67 -25.36 -7.84
C GLU A 317 18.36 -26.69 -8.05
N ARG A 318 18.19 -27.60 -7.10
CA ARG A 318 18.40 -29.02 -7.38
C ARG A 318 17.52 -29.37 -8.56
N GLU A 319 18.14 -29.84 -9.62
CA GLU A 319 17.68 -30.11 -10.99
C GLU A 319 16.35 -30.88 -11.18
N THR A 320 15.46 -30.93 -10.20
CA THR A 320 14.30 -31.83 -10.21
C THR A 320 12.92 -31.18 -10.32
N ARG A 321 12.82 -29.84 -10.52
CA ARG A 321 11.54 -29.23 -10.90
C ARG A 321 11.59 -28.64 -12.30
N ASN A 322 11.85 -29.53 -13.24
CA ASN A 322 11.79 -29.26 -14.64
C ASN A 322 10.43 -28.75 -15.12
N MET A 323 10.47 -27.75 -15.99
CA MET A 323 9.60 -27.47 -17.11
C MET A 323 8.40 -26.54 -16.97
N SER A 324 8.07 -25.96 -15.83
CA SER A 324 6.93 -25.01 -15.79
C SER A 324 7.28 -23.55 -15.51
N LEU A 325 8.47 -23.26 -15.00
CA LEU A 325 8.88 -21.90 -14.59
C LEU A 325 9.63 -21.10 -15.68
N SER A 326 10.00 -21.74 -16.79
CA SER A 326 10.80 -21.10 -17.87
C SER A 326 10.04 -20.04 -18.70
N CYS A 327 8.72 -19.90 -18.51
CA CYS A 327 7.90 -18.89 -19.19
C CYS A 327 7.62 -17.64 -18.34
N LEU A 328 8.04 -17.62 -17.07
CA LEU A 328 7.76 -16.52 -16.17
C LEU A 328 8.83 -15.44 -16.31
N LYS A 329 8.46 -14.27 -16.81
CA LYS A 329 9.30 -13.07 -16.70
C LYS A 329 9.28 -12.59 -15.26
N LEU A 330 10.11 -13.19 -14.40
CA LEU A 330 10.33 -12.70 -13.06
C LEU A 330 10.89 -11.27 -13.10
N PRO A 331 10.55 -10.39 -12.15
CA PRO A 331 11.15 -9.06 -12.06
C PRO A 331 12.68 -9.16 -12.00
N ASN A 332 13.37 -8.21 -12.64
CA ASN A 332 14.82 -8.16 -12.58
C ASN A 332 15.26 -7.99 -11.12
N ARG A 333 16.15 -8.88 -10.65
CA ARG A 333 16.72 -8.87 -9.29
C ARG A 333 17.93 -7.94 -9.15
N ASP A 334 18.37 -7.33 -10.23
CA ASP A 334 19.47 -6.40 -10.18
C ASP A 334 19.06 -5.13 -9.39
N VAL A 335 19.61 -4.99 -8.20
CA VAL A 335 19.36 -3.84 -7.33
C VAL A 335 19.85 -2.54 -7.97
N THR A 336 20.82 -2.58 -8.87
CA THR A 336 21.32 -1.39 -9.56
C THR A 336 20.21 -0.78 -10.44
N VAL A 337 19.41 -1.59 -11.11
CA VAL A 337 18.24 -1.14 -11.89
C VAL A 337 17.20 -0.46 -10.99
N LEU A 338 16.97 -1.00 -9.79
CA LEU A 338 16.08 -0.37 -8.80
C LEU A 338 16.63 1.00 -8.39
N LEU A 339 17.92 1.08 -8.05
CA LEU A 339 18.58 2.29 -7.57
C LEU A 339 18.73 3.36 -8.66
N GLU A 340 18.92 2.98 -9.92
CA GLU A 340 18.95 3.89 -11.07
C GLU A 340 17.59 4.54 -11.34
N ASN A 341 16.51 3.85 -11.01
CA ASN A 341 15.15 4.36 -11.14
C ASN A 341 14.65 5.10 -9.90
N TYR A 342 15.30 4.89 -8.76
CA TYR A 342 14.96 5.57 -7.52
C TYR A 342 15.20 7.09 -7.64
N GLY A 343 14.20 7.86 -7.23
CA GLY A 343 14.26 9.32 -7.25
C GLY A 343 13.95 9.96 -8.62
N LYS A 344 13.69 9.19 -9.67
CA LYS A 344 13.09 9.74 -10.88
C LYS A 344 11.66 10.19 -10.57
N PHE A 345 11.25 11.35 -11.06
CA PHE A 345 9.95 11.95 -10.77
C PHE A 345 8.77 11.00 -11.00
N GLU A 346 8.83 10.21 -12.07
CA GLU A 346 7.80 9.23 -12.45
C GLU A 346 7.83 7.93 -11.62
N LYS A 347 8.87 7.71 -10.81
CA LYS A 347 9.14 6.47 -10.08
C LYS A 347 9.03 6.64 -8.56
N GLY A 348 8.23 7.61 -8.08
CA GLY A 348 8.02 7.87 -6.65
C GLY A 348 7.49 6.67 -5.85
N TYR A 349 6.89 5.69 -6.51
CA TYR A 349 6.42 4.43 -5.91
C TYR A 349 7.57 3.51 -5.43
N LEU A 350 8.82 3.77 -5.82
CA LEU A 350 9.99 2.99 -5.36
C LEU A 350 10.57 3.49 -4.04
N ILE A 351 10.15 4.63 -3.54
CA ILE A 351 10.75 5.30 -2.37
C ILE A 351 10.75 4.36 -1.14
N PHE A 352 9.62 3.78 -0.80
CA PHE A 352 9.52 2.90 0.35
C PHE A 352 10.22 1.55 0.12
N VAL A 353 10.22 1.03 -1.10
CA VAL A 353 10.96 -0.20 -1.43
C VAL A 353 12.46 -0.01 -1.12
N VAL A 354 13.04 1.11 -1.57
CA VAL A 354 14.47 1.40 -1.31
C VAL A 354 14.72 1.65 0.17
N ARG A 355 13.87 2.39 0.88
CA ARG A 355 14.00 2.58 2.34
C ARG A 355 13.97 1.24 3.08
N PHE A 356 13.00 0.40 2.79
CA PHE A 356 12.92 -0.95 3.39
C PHE A 356 14.17 -1.78 3.06
N LEU A 357 14.68 -1.67 1.84
CA LEU A 357 15.88 -2.39 1.44
C LEU A 357 17.09 -1.98 2.31
N PHE A 358 17.31 -0.67 2.51
CA PHE A 358 18.35 -0.19 3.41
C PHE A 358 18.16 -0.67 4.85
N GLY A 359 16.94 -0.65 5.34
CA GLY A 359 16.63 -1.13 6.68
C GLY A 359 16.83 -2.63 6.85
N LEU A 360 16.50 -3.42 5.83
CA LEU A 360 16.62 -4.89 5.88
C LEU A 360 18.07 -5.40 5.81
N VAL A 361 19.00 -4.66 5.21
CA VAL A 361 20.42 -5.04 5.16
C VAL A 361 21.19 -4.75 6.46
N ASN A 362 20.53 -4.22 7.48
CA ASN A 362 21.10 -4.10 8.81
C ASN A 362 21.47 -5.49 9.36
N GLN A 363 22.70 -5.64 9.83
CA GLN A 363 23.27 -6.94 10.18
C GLN A 363 22.48 -7.72 11.25
N GLU A 364 21.97 -7.02 12.26
CA GLU A 364 21.16 -7.65 13.32
C GLU A 364 19.84 -8.17 12.76
N ARG A 365 19.19 -7.38 11.89
CA ARG A 365 17.92 -7.75 11.24
C ARG A 365 18.12 -8.87 10.23
N THR A 366 19.19 -8.82 9.45
CA THR A 366 19.55 -9.89 8.51
C THR A 366 19.69 -11.23 9.23
N SER A 367 20.54 -11.31 10.26
CA SER A 367 20.75 -12.52 11.04
C SER A 367 19.46 -13.00 11.72
N TYR A 368 18.62 -12.07 12.18
CA TYR A 368 17.34 -12.39 12.77
C TYR A 368 16.37 -12.99 11.74
N LEU A 369 16.25 -12.38 10.56
CA LEU A 369 15.37 -12.85 9.48
C LEU A 369 15.83 -14.21 8.93
N GLU A 370 17.13 -14.41 8.70
CA GLU A 370 17.69 -15.68 8.26
C GLU A 370 17.32 -16.82 9.21
N LYS A 371 17.47 -16.57 10.51
CA LYS A 371 17.11 -17.57 11.54
C LYS A 371 15.62 -17.85 11.60
N LYS A 372 14.76 -16.83 11.42
CA LYS A 372 13.30 -16.96 11.54
C LYS A 372 12.62 -17.46 10.29
N LEU A 373 13.11 -17.08 9.14
CA LEU A 373 12.53 -17.39 7.83
C LEU A 373 13.21 -18.60 7.17
N SER A 374 14.28 -19.13 7.78
CA SER A 374 15.11 -20.19 7.21
C SER A 374 15.55 -19.89 5.76
N CYS A 375 15.86 -18.64 5.49
CA CYS A 375 16.31 -18.15 4.18
C CYS A 375 17.71 -17.57 4.28
N LYS A 376 18.45 -17.54 3.17
CA LYS A 376 19.72 -16.84 3.07
C LYS A 376 19.51 -15.46 2.47
N ILE A 377 20.23 -14.48 3.00
CA ILE A 377 20.18 -13.08 2.55
C ILE A 377 21.52 -12.71 1.91
N SER A 378 21.45 -12.11 0.74
CA SER A 378 22.63 -11.73 -0.03
C SER A 378 23.43 -10.62 0.65
N GLN A 379 24.69 -10.92 0.96
CA GLN A 379 25.64 -9.94 1.49
C GLN A 379 26.12 -8.94 0.41
N GLN A 380 26.03 -9.32 -0.84
CA GLN A 380 26.44 -8.48 -1.97
C GLN A 380 25.57 -7.22 -2.05
N ILE A 381 24.27 -7.34 -1.83
CA ILE A 381 23.31 -6.22 -1.89
C ILE A 381 23.72 -5.09 -0.94
N ARG A 382 24.18 -5.42 0.26
CA ARG A 382 24.69 -4.41 1.22
C ARG A 382 25.83 -3.60 0.64
N GLN A 383 26.78 -4.25 -0.04
CA GLN A 383 27.92 -3.57 -0.64
C GLN A 383 27.49 -2.67 -1.80
N GLU A 384 26.54 -3.11 -2.60
CA GLU A 384 25.99 -2.32 -3.72
C GLU A 384 25.25 -1.07 -3.23
N LEU A 385 24.44 -1.19 -2.18
CA LEU A 385 23.75 -0.06 -1.55
C LEU A 385 24.75 0.97 -0.98
N LEU A 386 25.82 0.52 -0.30
CA LEU A 386 26.85 1.42 0.23
C LEU A 386 27.60 2.14 -0.89
N LYS A 387 28.02 1.43 -1.95
CA LYS A 387 28.65 2.04 -3.11
C LYS A 387 27.76 3.09 -3.77
N TRP A 388 26.48 2.78 -3.90
CA TRP A 388 25.51 3.70 -4.51
C TRP A 388 25.34 4.98 -3.67
N ILE A 389 25.22 4.87 -2.35
CA ILE A 389 25.09 6.05 -1.46
C ILE A 389 26.35 6.90 -1.46
N GLU A 390 27.52 6.27 -1.46
CA GLU A 390 28.81 6.99 -1.57
C GLU A 390 28.93 7.75 -2.89
N ALA A 391 28.52 7.13 -4.00
CA ALA A 391 28.51 7.78 -5.31
C ALA A 391 27.57 9.00 -5.33
N LYS A 392 26.38 8.88 -4.72
CA LYS A 392 25.42 9.99 -4.59
C LYS A 392 25.95 11.11 -3.69
N ALA A 393 26.58 10.78 -2.58
CA ALA A 393 27.18 11.75 -1.67
C ALA A 393 28.36 12.53 -2.30
N LYS A 394 29.13 11.90 -3.19
CA LYS A 394 30.25 12.51 -3.92
C LYS A 394 29.80 13.37 -5.11
N ALA A 395 28.59 13.17 -5.62
CA ALA A 395 28.08 13.92 -6.77
C ALA A 395 27.81 15.38 -6.39
N LYS A 396 28.64 16.32 -6.91
CA LYS A 396 28.55 17.77 -6.64
C LYS A 396 27.25 18.44 -7.16
N LYS A 397 26.48 17.78 -8.03
CA LYS A 397 25.21 18.27 -8.56
C LYS A 397 24.03 17.56 -7.86
N LEU A 398 23.67 18.05 -6.70
CA LEU A 398 22.51 17.61 -5.92
C LEU A 398 21.16 18.15 -6.44
N GLN A 399 21.09 18.57 -7.69
CA GLN A 399 19.85 19.05 -8.31
C GLN A 399 19.01 17.96 -8.97
N THR A 400 19.49 16.71 -9.01
CA THR A 400 18.72 15.58 -9.53
C THR A 400 18.47 14.58 -8.43
N GLN A 401 17.21 14.33 -8.16
CA GLN A 401 16.68 13.41 -7.16
C GLN A 401 17.40 12.04 -7.05
N PRO A 402 17.44 11.38 -5.90
CA PRO A 402 16.61 11.65 -4.72
C PRO A 402 17.07 12.88 -3.93
N SER A 403 16.13 13.53 -3.21
CA SER A 403 16.49 14.64 -2.34
C SER A 403 17.47 14.19 -1.26
N GLN A 404 18.31 15.10 -0.74
CA GLN A 404 19.21 14.77 0.39
C GLN A 404 18.44 14.16 1.56
N LEU A 405 17.26 14.65 1.83
CA LEU A 405 16.38 14.16 2.90
C LEU A 405 16.05 12.68 2.72
N GLU A 406 15.76 12.23 1.49
CA GLU A 406 15.48 10.82 1.20
C GLU A 406 16.69 9.92 1.44
N LEU A 407 17.90 10.39 1.09
CA LEU A 407 19.13 9.66 1.39
C LEU A 407 19.37 9.53 2.90
N PHE A 408 19.07 10.58 3.67
CA PHE A 408 19.15 10.51 5.13
C PHE A 408 18.12 9.52 5.70
N TYR A 409 16.91 9.48 5.17
CA TYR A 409 15.93 8.47 5.58
C TYR A 409 16.39 7.04 5.29
N CYS A 410 17.00 6.79 4.12
CA CYS A 410 17.58 5.49 3.80
C CYS A 410 18.70 5.09 4.77
N LEU A 411 19.59 6.05 5.14
CA LEU A 411 20.68 5.80 6.09
C LEU A 411 20.19 5.59 7.53
N TYR A 412 19.07 6.23 7.90
CA TYR A 412 18.48 6.10 9.23
C TYR A 412 17.83 4.72 9.45
N GLU A 413 17.27 4.10 8.42
CA GLU A 413 16.65 2.77 8.50
C GLU A 413 17.66 1.66 8.82
#